data_c48c06024888566dfcfa546d0351196a
#
_entry.id   c48c06024888566dfcfa546d0351196a
#
_cell.length_a   1.000
_cell.length_b   1.000
_cell.length_c   1.000
_cell.angle_alpha   90.00
_cell.angle_beta   90.00
_cell.angle_gamma   90.00
#
_symmetry.space_group_name_H-M   'P 1'
#
loop_
_entity.id
_entity.type
_entity.pdbx_description
1 polymer ?
#
loop_
_entity_poly.entity_id
_entity_poly.type
_entity_poly.pdbx_seq_one_letter_code
_entity_poly.pdbx_strand_id
1 'polypeptide(L)'
;MNVMIQLATSEIARFLASTLPGLTPDWWQRHVLDRLSFQQQRTAQERRITTLRQFDLAALLRVLDQNWFELSGQLNQGREARTWVKELQSVRNKWAHLSAEALPQSEIYRDADTLGRLLSVLGSSPETLAVIESTKASALVTMVGVTIPADNAAKAKIGIPAFPLGTSQSQGPSSLFKVGELVALRSAPNMLAPVLEVVQGGTECRYRVFQNNAIATYYESQ
;
A
#
# COMPACT_ATOMS: atom_id res chain seq x y z
N MET A 1 -12.30 -1.34 1.57
CA MET A 1 -11.79 -1.59 2.92
C MET A 1 -11.77 -3.07 3.29
N ASN A 2 -12.89 -3.80 3.17
CA ASN A 2 -12.93 -5.25 3.49
C ASN A 2 -11.85 -6.07 2.77
N VAL A 3 -11.54 -5.77 1.51
CA VAL A 3 -10.49 -6.48 0.75
C VAL A 3 -9.12 -6.31 1.40
N MET A 4 -8.75 -5.11 1.85
CA MET A 4 -7.47 -4.88 2.53
C MET A 4 -7.36 -5.63 3.86
N ILE A 5 -8.45 -5.66 4.65
CA ILE A 5 -8.51 -6.44 5.90
C ILE A 5 -8.31 -7.93 5.61
N GLN A 6 -8.98 -8.45 4.60
CA GLN A 6 -8.87 -9.86 4.20
C GLN A 6 -7.47 -10.20 3.70
N LEU A 7 -6.87 -9.36 2.86
CA LEU A 7 -5.49 -9.54 2.38
C LEU A 7 -4.50 -9.51 3.55
N ALA A 8 -4.59 -8.51 4.43
CA ALA A 8 -3.74 -8.42 5.61
C ALA A 8 -3.86 -9.67 6.49
N THR A 9 -5.09 -10.11 6.77
CA THR A 9 -5.37 -11.30 7.59
C THR A 9 -4.77 -12.54 6.96
N SER A 10 -4.99 -12.75 5.68
CA SER A 10 -4.50 -13.93 4.94
C SER A 10 -2.98 -13.98 4.89
N GLU A 11 -2.33 -12.86 4.54
CA GLU A 11 -0.88 -12.81 4.35
C GLU A 11 -0.12 -12.91 5.68
N ILE A 12 -0.60 -12.23 6.73
CA ILE A 12 0.00 -12.34 8.06
C ILE A 12 -0.16 -13.76 8.61
N ALA A 13 -1.35 -14.37 8.46
CA ALA A 13 -1.58 -15.76 8.87
C ALA A 13 -0.66 -16.74 8.10
N ARG A 14 -0.47 -16.53 6.78
CA ARG A 14 0.44 -17.32 5.95
C ARG A 14 1.88 -17.21 6.45
N PHE A 15 2.37 -15.98 6.65
CA PHE A 15 3.73 -15.73 7.15
C PHE A 15 3.97 -16.40 8.51
N LEU A 16 3.07 -16.18 9.48
CA LEU A 16 3.19 -16.77 10.82
C LEU A 16 3.14 -18.31 10.77
N ALA A 17 2.26 -18.88 9.92
CA ALA A 17 2.15 -20.33 9.76
C ALA A 17 3.41 -20.97 9.15
N SER A 18 4.13 -20.25 8.31
CA SER A 18 5.39 -20.76 7.72
C SER A 18 6.59 -20.58 8.65
N THR A 19 6.55 -19.61 9.57
CA THR A 19 7.74 -19.20 10.34
C THR A 19 7.72 -19.73 11.77
N LEU A 20 6.58 -19.62 12.49
CA LEU A 20 6.50 -20.00 13.91
C LEU A 20 6.82 -21.47 14.21
N PRO A 21 6.42 -22.46 13.38
CA PRO A 21 6.74 -23.86 13.62
C PRO A 21 8.25 -24.16 13.68
N GLY A 22 9.08 -23.32 13.03
CA GLY A 22 10.53 -23.44 13.04
C GLY A 22 11.20 -22.93 14.31
N LEU A 23 10.48 -22.21 15.18
CA LEU A 23 11.06 -21.63 16.40
C LEU A 23 11.17 -22.66 17.54
N THR A 24 10.09 -23.37 17.84
CA THR A 24 10.02 -24.37 18.92
C THR A 24 9.00 -25.47 18.61
N PRO A 25 9.15 -26.70 19.14
CA PRO A 25 8.16 -27.77 18.95
C PRO A 25 6.77 -27.41 19.50
N ASP A 26 6.70 -26.65 20.57
CA ASP A 26 5.48 -26.16 21.24
C ASP A 26 5.01 -24.78 20.76
N TRP A 27 5.38 -24.44 19.51
CA TRP A 27 5.15 -23.10 18.93
C TRP A 27 3.70 -22.61 19.03
N TRP A 28 2.71 -23.52 18.90
CA TRP A 28 1.30 -23.13 18.95
C TRP A 28 0.93 -22.59 20.31
N GLN A 29 1.32 -23.27 21.38
CA GLN A 29 1.08 -22.80 22.75
C GLN A 29 1.89 -21.53 23.04
N ARG A 30 3.21 -21.59 22.85
CA ARG A 30 4.14 -20.57 23.30
C ARG A 30 4.11 -19.28 22.46
N HIS A 31 4.03 -19.44 21.14
CA HIS A 31 4.13 -18.32 20.20
C HIS A 31 2.78 -17.85 19.66
N VAL A 32 1.69 -18.59 19.87
CA VAL A 32 0.35 -18.16 19.49
C VAL A 32 -0.50 -17.94 20.71
N LEU A 33 -0.92 -18.98 21.44
CA LEU A 33 -1.92 -18.86 22.51
C LEU A 33 -1.43 -17.97 23.66
N ASP A 34 -0.21 -18.15 24.14
CA ASP A 34 0.35 -17.35 25.25
C ASP A 34 0.62 -15.89 24.88
N ARG A 35 0.65 -15.56 23.58
CA ARG A 35 0.84 -14.18 23.07
C ARG A 35 -0.48 -13.43 22.90
N LEU A 36 -1.61 -14.11 22.95
CA LEU A 36 -2.93 -13.50 22.85
C LEU A 36 -3.30 -12.78 24.17
N SER A 37 -4.23 -11.81 24.08
CA SER A 37 -4.86 -11.26 25.26
C SER A 37 -5.78 -12.30 25.92
N PHE A 38 -6.10 -12.11 27.20
CA PHE A 38 -7.02 -13.00 27.91
C PHE A 38 -8.35 -13.22 27.17
N GLN A 39 -8.92 -12.14 26.64
CA GLN A 39 -10.16 -12.23 25.87
C GLN A 39 -9.99 -13.00 24.55
N GLN A 40 -8.87 -12.81 23.86
CA GLN A 40 -8.57 -13.54 22.63
C GLN A 40 -8.32 -15.02 22.91
N GLN A 41 -7.60 -15.35 23.98
CA GLN A 41 -7.38 -16.74 24.42
C GLN A 41 -8.72 -17.43 24.70
N ARG A 42 -9.60 -16.78 25.47
CA ARG A 42 -10.94 -17.28 25.75
C ARG A 42 -11.74 -17.51 24.46
N THR A 43 -11.74 -16.57 23.54
CA THR A 43 -12.40 -16.72 22.24
C THR A 43 -11.81 -17.88 21.43
N ALA A 44 -10.47 -18.04 21.46
CA ALA A 44 -9.80 -19.14 20.78
C ALA A 44 -10.23 -20.50 21.32
N GLN A 45 -10.37 -20.62 22.65
CA GLN A 45 -10.85 -21.84 23.32
C GLN A 45 -12.32 -22.12 23.00
N GLU A 46 -13.20 -21.12 23.15
CA GLU A 46 -14.64 -21.24 22.89
C GLU A 46 -14.92 -21.65 21.44
N ARG A 47 -14.19 -21.08 20.47
CA ARG A 47 -14.32 -21.38 19.04
C ARG A 47 -13.49 -22.57 18.59
N ARG A 48 -12.70 -23.19 19.47
CA ARG A 48 -11.80 -24.29 19.16
C ARG A 48 -10.87 -23.98 17.98
N ILE A 49 -10.24 -22.80 18.02
CA ILE A 49 -9.32 -22.36 16.97
C ILE A 49 -8.06 -23.21 17.01
N THR A 50 -7.74 -23.83 15.86
CA THR A 50 -6.58 -24.71 15.70
C THR A 50 -5.61 -24.25 14.61
N THR A 51 -5.97 -23.20 13.86
CA THR A 51 -5.13 -22.66 12.79
C THR A 51 -5.09 -21.15 12.82
N LEU A 52 -3.97 -20.56 12.38
CA LEU A 52 -3.80 -19.10 12.33
C LEU A 52 -4.82 -18.40 11.40
N ARG A 53 -5.29 -19.08 10.37
CA ARG A 53 -6.30 -18.54 9.43
C ARG A 53 -7.69 -18.31 10.06
N GLN A 54 -7.94 -18.87 11.23
CA GLN A 54 -9.21 -18.71 11.94
C GLN A 54 -9.21 -17.47 12.87
N PHE A 55 -8.05 -16.85 13.08
CA PHE A 55 -7.95 -15.62 13.85
C PHE A 55 -8.31 -14.38 13.03
N ASP A 56 -8.81 -13.37 13.72
CA ASP A 56 -9.01 -12.05 13.14
C ASP A 56 -7.68 -11.29 13.02
N LEU A 57 -7.69 -10.19 12.25
CA LEU A 57 -6.51 -9.35 12.02
C LEU A 57 -5.90 -8.82 13.33
N ALA A 58 -6.73 -8.51 14.35
CA ALA A 58 -6.22 -7.98 15.62
C ALA A 58 -5.40 -9.01 16.38
N ALA A 59 -5.86 -10.27 16.42
CA ALA A 59 -5.14 -11.37 17.05
C ALA A 59 -3.83 -11.67 16.30
N LEU A 60 -3.87 -11.71 14.96
CA LEU A 60 -2.69 -11.96 14.15
C LEU A 60 -1.63 -10.86 14.27
N LEU A 61 -2.02 -9.58 14.24
CA LEU A 61 -1.11 -8.46 14.47
C LEU A 61 -0.49 -8.50 15.87
N ARG A 62 -1.26 -8.91 16.88
CA ARG A 62 -0.74 -9.09 18.24
C ARG A 62 0.27 -10.22 18.29
N VAL A 63 -0.02 -11.37 17.72
CA VAL A 63 0.90 -12.51 17.64
C VAL A 63 2.20 -12.11 16.91
N LEU A 64 2.10 -11.42 15.79
CA LEU A 64 3.23 -10.91 15.03
C LEU A 64 4.09 -9.94 15.87
N ASP A 65 3.47 -8.96 16.53
CA ASP A 65 4.19 -7.97 17.36
C ASP A 65 4.87 -8.60 18.59
N GLN A 66 4.19 -9.52 19.26
CA GLN A 66 4.70 -10.18 20.47
C GLN A 66 5.85 -11.17 20.19
N ASN A 67 5.94 -11.70 18.97
CA ASN A 67 7.04 -12.55 18.52
C ASN A 67 8.06 -11.80 17.66
N TRP A 68 7.97 -10.45 17.61
CA TRP A 68 8.79 -9.67 16.69
C TRP A 68 10.29 -9.92 16.84
N PHE A 69 10.76 -10.08 18.07
CA PHE A 69 12.18 -10.30 18.34
C PHE A 69 12.69 -11.61 17.71
N GLU A 70 11.94 -12.69 17.86
CA GLU A 70 12.28 -14.01 17.32
C GLU A 70 12.16 -14.02 15.78
N LEU A 71 11.19 -13.29 15.23
CA LEU A 71 10.92 -13.24 13.79
C LEU A 71 11.84 -12.28 13.02
N SER A 72 12.29 -11.20 13.67
CA SER A 72 13.07 -10.14 13.02
C SER A 72 14.42 -10.60 12.47
N GLY A 73 15.00 -11.65 13.04
CA GLY A 73 16.23 -12.24 12.53
C GLY A 73 16.11 -12.87 11.14
N GLN A 74 14.88 -13.18 10.71
CA GLN A 74 14.58 -13.73 9.39
C GLN A 74 14.12 -12.62 8.39
N LEU A 75 13.92 -11.40 8.88
CA LEU A 75 13.44 -10.26 8.10
C LEU A 75 14.58 -9.24 7.92
N ASN A 76 14.85 -8.85 6.69
CA ASN A 76 15.94 -7.91 6.37
C ASN A 76 15.71 -6.45 6.89
N GLN A 77 14.56 -6.14 7.51
CA GLN A 77 14.18 -4.79 7.95
C GLN A 77 13.53 -4.80 9.34
N GLY A 78 14.31 -5.13 10.37
CA GLY A 78 13.76 -5.42 11.68
C GLY A 78 13.03 -4.28 12.41
N ARG A 79 13.60 -3.06 12.50
CA ARG A 79 13.04 -1.98 13.33
C ARG A 79 11.88 -1.25 12.68
N GLU A 80 12.03 -0.86 11.43
CA GLU A 80 10.99 -0.10 10.71
C GLU A 80 9.73 -0.92 10.52
N ALA A 81 9.86 -2.18 10.16
CA ALA A 81 8.73 -3.06 9.94
C ALA A 81 7.91 -3.29 11.21
N ARG A 82 8.50 -3.27 12.41
CA ARG A 82 7.73 -3.29 13.66
C ARG A 82 6.87 -2.05 13.84
N THR A 83 7.36 -0.89 13.41
CA THR A 83 6.57 0.35 13.46
C THR A 83 5.31 0.21 12.60
N TRP A 84 5.42 -0.38 11.41
CA TRP A 84 4.26 -0.66 10.55
C TRP A 84 3.28 -1.64 11.17
N VAL A 85 3.75 -2.65 11.92
CA VAL A 85 2.85 -3.55 12.68
C VAL A 85 2.05 -2.75 13.71
N LYS A 86 2.70 -1.87 14.48
CA LYS A 86 2.03 -1.00 15.47
C LYS A 86 1.04 -0.03 14.83
N GLU A 87 1.42 0.55 13.70
CA GLU A 87 0.54 1.43 12.95
C GLU A 87 -0.70 0.68 12.46
N LEU A 88 -0.53 -0.53 11.88
CA LEU A 88 -1.64 -1.36 11.43
C LEU A 88 -2.56 -1.83 12.56
N GLN A 89 -2.07 -2.00 13.79
CA GLN A 89 -2.94 -2.22 14.96
C GLN A 89 -3.90 -1.04 15.17
N SER A 90 -3.40 0.20 15.05
CA SER A 90 -4.21 1.42 15.14
C SER A 90 -5.17 1.56 13.96
N VAL A 91 -4.70 1.30 12.75
CA VAL A 91 -5.48 1.29 11.52
C VAL A 91 -6.63 0.26 11.60
N ARG A 92 -6.34 -0.97 12.06
CA ARG A 92 -7.37 -2.00 12.25
C ARG A 92 -8.46 -1.54 13.21
N ASN A 93 -8.08 -0.90 14.32
CA ASN A 93 -9.06 -0.38 15.28
C ASN A 93 -9.93 0.71 14.64
N LYS A 94 -9.32 1.63 13.92
CA LYS A 94 -10.05 2.63 13.11
C LYS A 94 -11.05 1.97 12.16
N TRP A 95 -10.61 0.97 11.40
CA TRP A 95 -11.48 0.25 10.45
C TRP A 95 -12.63 -0.52 11.11
N ALA A 96 -12.42 -1.03 12.34
CA ALA A 96 -13.46 -1.74 13.10
C ALA A 96 -14.55 -0.81 13.65
N HIS A 97 -14.24 0.47 13.85
CA HIS A 97 -15.16 1.48 14.40
C HIS A 97 -15.74 2.41 13.32
N LEU A 98 -15.46 2.14 12.04
CA LEU A 98 -16.10 2.88 10.95
C LEU A 98 -17.61 2.67 10.98
N SER A 99 -18.32 3.65 11.54
CA SER A 99 -19.74 3.87 11.30
C SER A 99 -19.92 4.39 9.86
N ALA A 100 -21.13 4.72 9.45
CA ALA A 100 -21.53 5.02 8.07
C ALA A 100 -20.73 6.08 7.28
N GLU A 101 -19.76 6.75 7.87
CA GLU A 101 -18.91 7.72 7.18
C GLU A 101 -17.77 7.05 6.41
N ALA A 102 -17.62 7.43 5.14
CA ALA A 102 -16.51 6.99 4.30
C ALA A 102 -15.18 7.59 4.81
N LEU A 103 -14.12 6.78 4.88
CA LEU A 103 -12.78 7.28 5.19
C LEU A 103 -12.32 8.32 4.15
N PRO A 104 -11.61 9.37 4.59
CA PRO A 104 -10.91 10.26 3.68
C PRO A 104 -9.94 9.48 2.79
N GLN A 105 -9.85 9.86 1.51
CA GLN A 105 -8.99 9.16 0.55
C GLN A 105 -7.51 9.21 0.95
N SER A 106 -7.07 10.30 1.60
CA SER A 106 -5.73 10.44 2.15
C SER A 106 -5.40 9.37 3.20
N GLU A 107 -6.40 9.01 4.02
CA GLU A 107 -6.23 7.94 5.01
C GLU A 107 -6.23 6.56 4.36
N ILE A 108 -7.08 6.33 3.36
CA ILE A 108 -7.06 5.08 2.58
C ILE A 108 -5.70 4.88 1.92
N TYR A 109 -5.14 5.94 1.32
CA TYR A 109 -3.80 5.90 0.73
C TYR A 109 -2.73 5.54 1.76
N ARG A 110 -2.71 6.24 2.90
CA ARG A 110 -1.74 6.03 3.97
C ARG A 110 -1.82 4.62 4.56
N ASP A 111 -3.04 4.17 4.87
CA ASP A 111 -3.29 2.84 5.44
C ASP A 111 -2.85 1.73 4.46
N ALA A 112 -3.12 1.90 3.15
CA ALA A 112 -2.69 0.99 2.10
C ALA A 112 -1.15 1.00 1.94
N ASP A 113 -0.51 2.17 2.04
CA ASP A 113 0.95 2.26 1.95
C ASP A 113 1.64 1.53 3.11
N THR A 114 1.18 1.75 4.35
CA THR A 114 1.69 1.03 5.54
C THR A 114 1.51 -0.48 5.39
N LEU A 115 0.33 -0.92 4.92
CA LEU A 115 0.05 -2.33 4.67
C LEU A 115 0.97 -2.90 3.59
N GLY A 116 1.14 -2.22 2.47
CA GLY A 116 2.00 -2.65 1.37
C GLY A 116 3.45 -2.84 1.80
N ARG A 117 3.99 -1.89 2.57
CA ARG A 117 5.35 -1.99 3.14
C ARG A 117 5.50 -3.20 4.04
N LEU A 118 4.57 -3.41 4.98
CA LEU A 118 4.63 -4.58 5.86
C LEU A 118 4.53 -5.87 5.06
N LEU A 119 3.56 -6.01 4.16
CA LEU A 119 3.36 -7.24 3.39
C LEU A 119 4.53 -7.53 2.45
N SER A 120 5.19 -6.50 1.90
CA SER A 120 6.43 -6.67 1.13
C SER A 120 7.53 -7.31 1.96
N VAL A 121 7.74 -6.84 3.20
CA VAL A 121 8.74 -7.41 4.13
C VAL A 121 8.38 -8.84 4.55
N LEU A 122 7.10 -9.16 4.69
CA LEU A 122 6.62 -10.51 5.00
C LEU A 122 6.65 -11.47 3.79
N GLY A 123 7.14 -11.02 2.63
CA GLY A 123 7.28 -11.84 1.43
C GLY A 123 5.93 -12.21 0.80
N SER A 124 5.00 -11.27 0.75
CA SER A 124 3.73 -11.45 0.05
C SER A 124 3.91 -11.50 -1.46
N SER A 125 2.97 -12.16 -2.14
CA SER A 125 3.05 -12.33 -3.59
C SER A 125 2.92 -11.00 -4.35
N PRO A 126 3.51 -10.90 -5.55
CA PRO A 126 3.38 -9.72 -6.41
C PRO A 126 1.92 -9.36 -6.70
N GLU A 127 1.04 -10.37 -6.83
CA GLU A 127 -0.39 -10.17 -7.08
C GLU A 127 -1.07 -9.49 -5.88
N THR A 128 -0.75 -9.91 -4.66
CA THR A 128 -1.26 -9.27 -3.44
C THR A 128 -0.80 -7.82 -3.35
N LEU A 129 0.48 -7.56 -3.62
CA LEU A 129 1.04 -6.21 -3.60
C LEU A 129 0.43 -5.33 -4.70
N ALA A 130 0.16 -5.88 -5.88
CA ALA A 130 -0.50 -5.15 -6.98
C ALA A 130 -1.92 -4.67 -6.61
N VAL A 131 -2.69 -5.46 -5.84
CA VAL A 131 -4.01 -5.04 -5.35
C VAL A 131 -3.89 -3.84 -4.40
N ILE A 132 -2.88 -3.84 -3.54
CA ILE A 132 -2.63 -2.72 -2.62
C ILE A 132 -2.22 -1.46 -3.39
N GLU A 133 -1.30 -1.59 -4.35
CA GLU A 133 -0.89 -0.48 -5.21
C GLU A 133 -2.05 0.09 -6.03
N SER A 134 -2.92 -0.77 -6.55
CA SER A 134 -4.16 -0.33 -7.22
C SER A 134 -5.08 0.46 -6.29
N THR A 135 -5.19 0.05 -5.02
CA THR A 135 -5.97 0.78 -4.01
C THR A 135 -5.36 2.16 -3.72
N LYS A 136 -4.03 2.24 -3.60
CA LYS A 136 -3.29 3.51 -3.43
C LYS A 136 -3.52 4.43 -4.63
N ALA A 137 -3.35 3.90 -5.84
CA ALA A 137 -3.56 4.67 -7.08
C ALA A 137 -4.99 5.22 -7.18
N SER A 138 -5.99 4.40 -6.85
CA SER A 138 -7.40 4.82 -6.84
C SER A 138 -7.68 5.92 -5.83
N ALA A 139 -7.10 5.83 -4.63
CA ALA A 139 -7.22 6.86 -3.61
C ALA A 139 -6.58 8.19 -4.06
N LEU A 140 -5.39 8.14 -4.68
CA LEU A 140 -4.72 9.31 -5.25
C LEU A 140 -5.55 9.98 -6.34
N VAL A 141 -6.06 9.20 -7.29
CA VAL A 141 -6.92 9.72 -8.39
C VAL A 141 -8.14 10.45 -7.82
N THR A 142 -8.78 9.87 -6.81
CA THR A 142 -9.94 10.49 -6.16
C THR A 142 -9.57 11.77 -5.41
N MET A 143 -8.41 11.81 -4.76
CA MET A 143 -7.90 13.01 -4.06
C MET A 143 -7.61 14.17 -5.01
N VAL A 144 -7.12 13.87 -6.22
CA VAL A 144 -6.74 14.87 -7.21
C VAL A 144 -7.94 15.33 -8.06
N GLY A 145 -9.10 14.68 -7.93
CA GLY A 145 -10.30 15.01 -8.70
C GLY A 145 -10.22 14.65 -10.19
N VAL A 146 -9.26 13.80 -10.56
CA VAL A 146 -9.12 13.30 -11.94
C VAL A 146 -10.14 12.18 -12.15
N THR A 147 -11.20 12.47 -12.85
CA THR A 147 -12.14 11.45 -13.34
C THR A 147 -11.45 10.73 -14.50
N ILE A 148 -10.95 9.51 -14.27
CA ILE A 148 -10.52 8.65 -15.39
C ILE A 148 -11.79 8.16 -16.10
N PRO A 149 -11.98 8.46 -17.41
CA PRO A 149 -13.10 7.87 -18.15
C PRO A 149 -12.98 6.34 -18.12
N ALA A 150 -14.07 5.66 -17.82
CA ALA A 150 -14.14 4.20 -17.66
C ALA A 150 -13.75 3.38 -18.91
N ASP A 151 -13.58 4.03 -20.07
CA ASP A 151 -13.31 3.37 -21.35
C ASP A 151 -11.87 2.87 -21.55
N ASN A 152 -10.91 3.21 -20.69
CA ASN A 152 -9.51 2.82 -20.85
C ASN A 152 -9.05 1.60 -20.04
N ALA A 153 -9.90 1.02 -19.20
CA ALA A 153 -9.55 -0.15 -18.39
C ALA A 153 -9.44 -1.47 -19.20
N ALA A 154 -9.90 -1.49 -20.44
CA ALA A 154 -9.96 -2.71 -21.28
C ALA A 154 -8.83 -2.86 -22.31
N LYS A 155 -7.90 -1.93 -22.41
CA LYS A 155 -6.84 -1.93 -23.48
C LYS A 155 -5.40 -1.85 -23.00
N ALA A 156 -5.06 -2.28 -21.81
CA ALA A 156 -3.67 -2.48 -21.42
C ALA A 156 -3.15 -3.84 -21.94
N LYS A 157 -3.16 -4.06 -23.25
CA LYS A 157 -2.33 -5.07 -23.92
C LYS A 157 -1.09 -4.37 -24.45
N ILE A 158 0.04 -4.82 -23.95
CA ILE A 158 1.41 -4.49 -24.37
C ILE A 158 1.48 -4.45 -25.91
N GLY A 159 1.74 -3.27 -26.45
CA GLY A 159 2.06 -3.08 -27.86
C GLY A 159 2.85 -1.80 -27.99
N ILE A 160 4.14 -1.93 -28.31
CA ILE A 160 5.04 -0.84 -28.70
C ILE A 160 4.46 -0.21 -29.97
N PRO A 161 4.09 1.08 -29.99
CA PRO A 161 3.74 1.72 -31.24
C PRO A 161 4.96 2.43 -31.86
N ALA A 162 5.18 2.10 -33.12
CA ALA A 162 6.02 2.84 -34.03
C ALA A 162 5.44 4.25 -34.25
N PHE A 163 6.34 5.23 -34.39
CA PHE A 163 6.04 6.62 -34.73
C PHE A 163 5.41 6.76 -36.11
N PRO A 164 4.48 7.68 -36.30
CA PRO A 164 4.41 8.42 -37.54
C PRO A 164 4.65 9.92 -37.35
N LEU A 165 5.47 10.48 -38.21
CA LEU A 165 5.66 11.90 -38.42
C LEU A 165 4.41 12.56 -39.04
N GLY A 166 4.13 13.78 -38.56
CA GLY A 166 3.56 14.87 -39.37
C GLY A 166 2.06 15.14 -39.16
N THR A 167 1.69 16.24 -38.62
CA THR A 167 1.42 17.55 -39.24
C THR A 167 0.93 18.56 -38.23
N SER A 168 1.38 19.76 -38.39
CA SER A 168 1.14 20.99 -37.61
C SER A 168 -0.31 21.40 -37.50
N GLN A 169 -0.73 21.88 -36.31
CA GLN A 169 -1.43 23.19 -36.21
C GLN A 169 -1.35 23.75 -34.79
N SER A 170 -0.89 24.99 -34.74
CA SER A 170 -0.78 26.03 -33.73
C SER A 170 -1.72 26.03 -32.56
N GLN A 171 -1.29 26.24 -31.28
CA GLN A 171 -1.15 27.55 -30.60
C GLN A 171 -1.01 27.35 -29.09
N GLY A 172 -0.01 28.02 -28.50
CA GLY A 172 0.28 28.07 -27.08
C GLY A 172 1.37 27.07 -26.68
N PRO A 173 2.14 27.33 -25.62
CA PRO A 173 3.15 26.41 -25.18
C PRO A 173 2.45 25.09 -24.79
N SER A 174 2.63 24.08 -25.63
CA SER A 174 2.11 22.75 -25.35
C SER A 174 2.92 22.19 -24.20
N SER A 175 2.26 21.82 -23.09
CA SER A 175 2.91 21.14 -21.97
C SER A 175 3.62 19.87 -22.48
N LEU A 176 4.88 19.69 -22.10
CA LEU A 176 5.67 18.50 -22.43
C LEU A 176 5.11 17.23 -21.77
N PHE A 177 4.49 17.39 -20.59
CA PHE A 177 3.96 16.27 -19.81
C PHE A 177 2.47 16.47 -19.52
N LYS A 178 1.75 15.34 -19.42
CA LYS A 178 0.31 15.32 -19.14
C LYS A 178 0.05 14.89 -17.69
N VAL A 179 -1.08 15.30 -17.15
CA VAL A 179 -1.54 14.83 -15.83
C VAL A 179 -1.64 13.30 -15.83
N GLY A 180 -1.08 12.66 -14.80
CA GLY A 180 -0.99 11.22 -14.66
C GLY A 180 0.27 10.58 -15.28
N GLU A 181 1.09 11.34 -16.01
CA GLU A 181 2.35 10.87 -16.56
C GLU A 181 3.43 10.80 -15.47
N LEU A 182 4.27 9.76 -15.53
CA LEU A 182 5.41 9.62 -14.63
C LEU A 182 6.62 10.34 -15.20
N VAL A 183 7.14 11.30 -14.45
CA VAL A 183 8.31 12.09 -14.85
C VAL A 183 9.47 11.84 -13.92
N ALA A 184 10.68 11.83 -14.48
CA ALA A 184 11.92 11.82 -13.71
C ALA A 184 12.43 13.24 -13.60
N LEU A 185 12.81 13.67 -12.39
CA LEU A 185 13.44 14.96 -12.19
C LEU A 185 14.91 14.90 -12.60
N ARG A 186 15.44 15.94 -13.23
CA ARG A 186 16.86 16.03 -13.56
C ARG A 186 17.78 15.92 -12.35
N SER A 187 17.33 16.41 -11.19
CA SER A 187 18.02 16.31 -9.91
C SER A 187 17.97 14.90 -9.27
N ALA A 188 17.04 14.05 -9.70
CA ALA A 188 16.85 12.70 -9.17
C ALA A 188 16.33 11.75 -10.27
N PRO A 189 17.18 11.38 -11.25
CA PRO A 189 16.74 10.63 -12.44
C PRO A 189 16.24 9.23 -12.15
N ASN A 190 16.55 8.68 -10.98
CA ASN A 190 16.09 7.35 -10.56
C ASN A 190 14.74 7.37 -9.81
N MET A 191 14.17 8.57 -9.57
CA MET A 191 12.88 8.71 -8.91
C MET A 191 11.83 9.18 -9.91
N LEU A 192 10.84 8.32 -10.15
CA LEU A 192 9.67 8.68 -10.95
C LEU A 192 8.60 9.28 -10.04
N ALA A 193 8.04 10.42 -10.48
CA ALA A 193 6.99 11.12 -9.77
C ALA A 193 5.80 11.39 -10.72
N PRO A 194 4.55 11.10 -10.30
CA PRO A 194 3.38 11.38 -11.12
C PRO A 194 3.10 12.88 -11.20
N VAL A 195 2.79 13.37 -12.39
CA VAL A 195 2.30 14.73 -12.63
C VAL A 195 0.85 14.80 -12.16
N LEU A 196 0.59 15.60 -11.14
CA LEU A 196 -0.74 15.78 -10.56
C LEU A 196 -1.54 16.88 -11.27
N GLU A 197 -0.86 17.93 -11.69
CA GLU A 197 -1.49 19.10 -12.29
C GLU A 197 -0.51 19.79 -13.23
N VAL A 198 -1.01 20.31 -14.34
CA VAL A 198 -0.29 21.15 -15.29
C VAL A 198 -0.93 22.52 -15.27
N VAL A 199 -0.19 23.53 -14.78
CA VAL A 199 -0.65 24.91 -14.73
C VAL A 199 0.06 25.68 -15.85
N GLN A 200 -0.72 26.14 -16.83
CA GLN A 200 -0.21 27.00 -17.89
C GLN A 200 -0.07 28.43 -17.32
N GLY A 201 1.13 28.96 -17.33
CA GLY A 201 1.41 30.30 -16.81
C GLY A 201 2.54 30.99 -17.56
N GLY A 202 2.21 31.96 -18.40
CA GLY A 202 3.21 32.77 -19.10
C GLY A 202 3.99 32.00 -20.17
N THR A 203 5.30 31.98 -20.07
CA THR A 203 6.23 31.41 -21.07
C THR A 203 6.55 29.92 -20.83
N GLU A 204 6.29 29.39 -19.64
CA GLU A 204 6.59 27.99 -19.25
C GLU A 204 5.42 27.35 -18.54
N CYS A 205 5.26 26.03 -18.73
CA CYS A 205 4.32 25.24 -17.94
C CYS A 205 4.91 24.90 -16.57
N ARG A 206 4.05 24.87 -15.56
CA ARG A 206 4.37 24.44 -14.21
C ARG A 206 3.73 23.08 -13.98
N TYR A 207 4.48 22.16 -13.40
CA TYR A 207 4.02 20.80 -13.09
C TYR A 207 4.01 20.63 -11.58
N ARG A 208 2.85 20.26 -11.03
CA ARG A 208 2.77 19.81 -9.66
C ARG A 208 2.94 18.30 -9.65
N VAL A 209 3.97 17.83 -8.97
CA VAL A 209 4.30 16.40 -8.87
C VAL A 209 4.27 15.95 -7.43
N PHE A 210 3.94 14.70 -7.20
CA PHE A 210 3.97 14.10 -5.87
C PHE A 210 5.29 13.36 -5.67
N GLN A 211 6.12 13.86 -4.74
CA GLN A 211 7.43 13.29 -4.44
C GLN A 211 7.71 13.40 -2.94
N ASN A 212 8.34 12.37 -2.36
CA ASN A 212 8.72 12.34 -0.94
C ASN A 212 7.58 12.69 0.02
N ASN A 213 6.38 12.19 -0.26
CA ASN A 213 5.17 12.44 0.53
C ASN A 213 4.71 13.92 0.56
N ALA A 214 5.14 14.72 -0.41
CA ALA A 214 4.77 16.12 -0.55
C ALA A 214 4.46 16.47 -2.01
N ILE A 215 3.65 17.52 -2.21
CA ILE A 215 3.41 18.07 -3.54
C ILE A 215 4.46 19.17 -3.78
N ALA A 216 5.27 19.00 -4.80
CA ALA A 216 6.25 19.98 -5.24
C ALA A 216 5.88 20.55 -6.62
N THR A 217 6.27 21.79 -6.88
CA THR A 217 6.05 22.45 -8.16
C THR A 217 7.37 22.58 -8.89
N TYR A 218 7.41 22.11 -10.15
CA TYR A 218 8.57 22.17 -11.02
C TYR A 218 8.23 22.90 -12.32
N TYR A 219 9.24 23.44 -12.96
CA TYR A 219 9.14 24.07 -14.27
C TYR A 219 9.71 23.16 -15.35
N GLU A 220 9.33 23.38 -16.60
CA GLU A 220 9.81 22.59 -17.75
C GLU A 220 11.33 22.56 -17.89
N SER A 221 12.00 23.62 -17.42
CA SER A 221 13.45 23.75 -17.44
C SER A 221 14.18 22.95 -16.34
N GLN A 222 13.49 22.41 -15.36
CA GLN A 222 14.03 21.65 -14.23
C GLN A 222 13.88 20.14 -14.41
#